data_9ac2e0ede49ed5d260abaa6d654a66da
#
_entry.id   9ac2e0ede49ed5d260abaa6d654a66da
#
_cell.length_a   1.000
_cell.length_b   1.000
_cell.length_c   1.000
_cell.angle_alpha   90.00
_cell.angle_beta   90.00
_cell.angle_gamma   90.00
#
_symmetry.space_group_name_H-M   'P 1'
#
loop_
_entity.id
_entity.type
_entity.pdbx_description
1 polymer ?
#
loop_
_entity_poly.entity_id
_entity_poly.type
_entity_poly.pdbx_seq_one_letter_code
_entity_poly.pdbx_strand_id
1 'polypeptide(L)'
;MPAWARYALVLAATAVFVVFAYHARYAKIDEFTGFRMEEMTRLIAGVLAALYALTVAVELHIGRKLNVGAQALLCVVVGLILLAKVSLFDYVSDDYDIFLSNWIYEYSQMGIKQGLGTYIGSDYTPPYLYLLLLISRVKNYPWQYLVKAVSMAFEVLLAYAVTQLAGLQVRGAGKRVVIFNLTLMLPTVVFNGAYWGQCDVIYTSLA
;
A
#
# COMPACT_ATOMS: atom_id res chain seq x y z
N MET A 1 15.96 17.95 -13.13
CA MET A 1 16.40 17.82 -11.73
C MET A 1 17.42 16.69 -11.64
N PRO A 2 18.56 16.86 -11.01
CA PRO A 2 19.54 15.79 -10.83
C PRO A 2 18.99 14.66 -9.93
N ALA A 3 19.54 13.44 -10.03
CA ALA A 3 19.02 12.27 -9.33
C ALA A 3 18.96 12.47 -7.79
N TRP A 4 20.03 13.00 -7.21
CA TRP A 4 20.08 13.25 -5.75
C TRP A 4 18.97 14.18 -5.26
N ALA A 5 18.64 15.23 -6.06
CA ALA A 5 17.57 16.17 -5.66
C ALA A 5 16.17 15.52 -5.72
N ARG A 6 15.97 14.51 -6.57
CA ARG A 6 14.73 13.70 -6.56
C ARG A 6 14.64 12.86 -5.30
N TYR A 7 15.72 12.20 -4.89
CA TYR A 7 15.73 11.46 -3.63
C TYR A 7 15.49 12.37 -2.41
N ALA A 8 16.11 13.56 -2.41
CA ALA A 8 15.86 14.55 -1.36
C ALA A 8 14.38 14.99 -1.33
N LEU A 9 13.77 15.19 -2.49
CA LEU A 9 12.34 15.51 -2.58
C LEU A 9 11.46 14.37 -2.06
N VAL A 10 11.76 13.11 -2.40
CA VAL A 10 11.04 11.94 -1.87
C VAL A 10 11.12 11.91 -0.35
N LEU A 11 12.31 12.05 0.20
CA LEU A 11 12.52 12.04 1.66
C LEU A 11 11.78 13.18 2.37
N ALA A 12 11.91 14.40 1.86
CA ALA A 12 11.23 15.56 2.44
C ALA A 12 9.70 15.44 2.35
N ALA A 13 9.17 15.04 1.18
CA ALA A 13 7.75 14.84 0.99
C ALA A 13 7.21 13.71 1.89
N THR A 14 7.97 12.61 2.04
CA THR A 14 7.61 11.50 2.92
C THR A 14 7.54 11.95 4.38
N ALA A 15 8.52 12.72 4.85
CA ALA A 15 8.52 13.25 6.22
C ALA A 15 7.30 14.15 6.48
N VAL A 16 7.00 15.07 5.56
CA VAL A 16 5.81 15.94 5.66
C VAL A 16 4.53 15.10 5.65
N PHE A 17 4.43 14.11 4.74
CA PHE A 17 3.26 13.24 4.65
C PHE A 17 3.02 12.46 5.94
N VAL A 18 4.07 11.87 6.52
CA VAL A 18 3.97 11.10 7.78
C VAL A 18 3.48 11.98 8.92
N VAL A 19 4.05 13.19 9.07
CA VAL A 19 3.62 14.13 10.11
C VAL A 19 2.15 14.51 9.91
N PHE A 20 1.75 14.82 8.68
CA PHE A 20 0.37 15.18 8.37
C PHE A 20 -0.60 14.01 8.60
N ALA A 21 -0.27 12.81 8.11
CA ALA A 21 -1.09 11.61 8.26
C ALA A 21 -1.25 11.25 9.75
N TYR A 22 -0.17 11.36 10.54
CA TYR A 22 -0.20 11.15 11.98
C TYR A 22 -1.22 12.08 12.65
N HIS A 23 -1.13 13.38 12.42
CA HIS A 23 -2.04 14.35 13.04
C HIS A 23 -3.47 14.24 12.52
N ALA A 24 -3.65 13.94 11.23
CA ALA A 24 -5.00 13.87 10.64
C ALA A 24 -5.80 12.66 11.11
N ARG A 25 -5.13 11.53 11.38
CA ARG A 25 -5.83 10.26 11.61
C ARG A 25 -5.56 9.65 12.98
N TYR A 26 -4.33 9.59 13.43
CA TYR A 26 -3.95 8.79 14.58
C TYR A 26 -4.03 9.52 15.93
N ALA A 27 -4.07 10.83 15.93
CA ALA A 27 -4.37 11.60 17.13
C ALA A 27 -5.80 11.38 17.68
N LYS A 28 -6.66 10.68 16.92
CA LYS A 28 -8.07 10.43 17.26
C LYS A 28 -8.41 8.97 17.58
N ILE A 29 -7.47 8.03 17.49
CA ILE A 29 -7.72 6.60 17.77
C ILE A 29 -7.46 6.35 19.26
N ASP A 30 -8.36 6.79 20.11
CA ASP A 30 -8.09 6.82 21.56
C ASP A 30 -8.70 5.67 22.37
N GLU A 31 -9.59 4.82 21.87
CA GLU A 31 -10.37 4.03 22.84
C GLU A 31 -10.68 2.58 22.48
N PHE A 32 -10.45 2.05 21.29
CA PHE A 32 -11.16 0.81 20.88
C PHE A 32 -10.36 -0.49 20.84
N THR A 33 -9.03 -0.52 20.92
CA THR A 33 -8.30 -1.75 20.56
C THR A 33 -7.45 -2.43 21.63
N GLY A 34 -7.31 -1.90 22.84
CA GLY A 34 -6.48 -2.53 23.89
C GLY A 34 -4.98 -2.71 23.54
N PHE A 35 -4.55 -2.27 22.37
CA PHE A 35 -3.15 -2.27 21.94
C PHE A 35 -2.40 -1.07 22.52
N ARG A 36 -1.08 -1.23 22.72
CA ARG A 36 -0.24 -0.10 23.11
C ARG A 36 -0.19 0.90 21.95
N MET A 37 -0.94 1.98 22.09
CA MET A 37 -1.13 3.02 21.09
C MET A 37 0.17 3.51 20.44
N GLU A 38 1.26 3.64 21.20
CA GLU A 38 2.54 4.15 20.68
C GLU A 38 3.22 3.19 19.70
N GLU A 39 3.21 1.89 19.96
CA GLU A 39 3.83 0.89 19.07
C GLU A 39 3.05 0.77 17.77
N MET A 40 1.72 0.76 17.88
CA MET A 40 0.83 0.71 16.73
C MET A 40 0.98 1.95 15.84
N THR A 41 1.04 3.13 16.45
CA THR A 41 1.24 4.40 15.75
C THR A 41 2.56 4.44 14.97
N ARG A 42 3.65 3.98 15.56
CA ARG A 42 4.96 3.93 14.90
C ARG A 42 4.97 2.99 13.69
N LEU A 43 4.33 1.83 13.83
CA LEU A 43 4.26 0.83 12.76
C LEU A 43 3.39 1.33 11.60
N ILE A 44 2.22 1.91 11.90
CA ILE A 44 1.34 2.51 10.90
C ILE A 44 2.07 3.65 10.17
N ALA A 45 2.71 4.54 10.91
CA ALA A 45 3.49 5.62 10.31
C ALA A 45 4.61 5.08 9.40
N GLY A 46 5.31 4.02 9.82
CA GLY A 46 6.35 3.36 9.02
C GLY A 46 5.79 2.73 7.74
N VAL A 47 4.69 2.01 7.81
CA VAL A 47 4.04 1.39 6.65
C VAL A 47 3.55 2.46 5.66
N LEU A 48 2.90 3.51 6.17
CA LEU A 48 2.44 4.62 5.33
C LEU A 48 3.59 5.39 4.71
N ALA A 49 4.68 5.61 5.46
CA ALA A 49 5.89 6.22 4.94
C ALA A 49 6.48 5.40 3.79
N ALA A 50 6.55 4.08 3.96
CA ALA A 50 7.08 3.17 2.93
C ALA A 50 6.19 3.18 1.67
N LEU A 51 4.88 3.09 1.82
CA LEU A 51 3.92 3.16 0.70
C LEU A 51 3.99 4.50 -0.03
N TYR A 52 4.05 5.60 0.72
CA TYR A 52 4.17 6.93 0.14
C TYR A 52 5.49 7.10 -0.60
N ALA A 53 6.61 6.73 0.02
CA ALA A 53 7.93 6.83 -0.58
C ALA A 53 8.03 5.98 -1.86
N LEU A 54 7.50 4.74 -1.83
CA LEU A 54 7.44 3.86 -3.00
C LEU A 54 6.64 4.52 -4.13
N THR A 55 5.43 4.98 -3.85
CA THR A 55 4.52 5.55 -4.85
C THR A 55 5.12 6.82 -5.46
N VAL A 56 5.63 7.74 -4.63
CA VAL A 56 6.29 8.98 -5.09
C VAL A 56 7.55 8.66 -5.90
N ALA A 57 8.37 7.70 -5.47
CA ALA A 57 9.57 7.33 -6.21
C ALA A 57 9.25 6.82 -7.61
N VAL A 58 8.24 5.96 -7.75
CA VAL A 58 7.77 5.44 -9.04
C VAL A 58 7.20 6.58 -9.89
N GLU A 59 6.36 7.41 -9.32
CA GLU A 59 5.74 8.54 -10.04
C GLU A 59 6.77 9.56 -10.54
N LEU A 60 7.73 9.93 -9.70
CA LEU A 60 8.82 10.83 -10.08
C LEU A 60 9.75 10.19 -11.12
N HIS A 61 9.90 8.87 -11.13
CA HIS A 61 10.60 8.17 -12.20
C HIS A 61 9.87 8.31 -13.54
N ILE A 62 8.54 8.12 -13.55
CA ILE A 62 7.70 8.33 -14.74
C ILE A 62 7.74 9.80 -15.17
N GLY A 63 7.58 10.72 -14.23
CA GLY A 63 7.54 12.17 -14.42
C GLY A 63 8.91 12.87 -14.49
N ARG A 64 10.01 12.13 -14.64
CA ARG A 64 11.40 12.68 -14.56
C ARG A 64 11.73 13.82 -15.54
N LYS A 65 10.95 13.94 -16.61
CA LYS A 65 11.10 15.01 -17.61
C LYS A 65 10.23 16.25 -17.32
N LEU A 66 9.39 16.21 -16.29
CA LEU A 66 8.58 17.34 -15.87
C LEU A 66 9.45 18.36 -15.11
N ASN A 67 8.98 19.60 -15.04
CA ASN A 67 9.63 20.63 -14.23
C ASN A 67 9.47 20.36 -12.72
N VAL A 68 10.26 21.05 -11.91
CA VAL A 68 10.31 20.83 -10.44
C VAL A 68 8.97 21.12 -9.79
N GLY A 69 8.26 22.17 -10.21
CA GLY A 69 6.94 22.51 -9.66
C GLY A 69 5.92 21.42 -9.92
N ALA A 70 5.89 20.85 -11.15
CA ALA A 70 5.04 19.72 -11.45
C ALA A 70 5.42 18.48 -10.62
N GLN A 71 6.71 18.19 -10.45
CA GLN A 71 7.14 17.06 -9.59
C GLN A 71 6.76 17.25 -8.12
N ALA A 72 6.84 18.48 -7.60
CA ALA A 72 6.35 18.78 -6.23
C ALA A 72 4.83 18.60 -6.12
N LEU A 73 4.07 19.04 -7.12
CA LEU A 73 2.62 18.82 -7.16
C LEU A 73 2.27 17.33 -7.15
N LEU A 74 3.03 16.48 -7.87
CA LEU A 74 2.82 15.04 -7.86
C LEU A 74 2.96 14.45 -6.45
N CYS A 75 3.93 14.89 -5.67
CA CYS A 75 4.05 14.45 -4.27
C CYS A 75 2.77 14.75 -3.45
N VAL A 76 2.15 15.90 -3.69
CA VAL A 76 0.88 16.27 -3.03
C VAL A 76 -0.26 15.36 -3.51
N VAL A 77 -0.36 15.14 -4.83
CA VAL A 77 -1.41 14.28 -5.42
C VAL A 77 -1.32 12.86 -4.88
N VAL A 78 -0.13 12.27 -4.85
CA VAL A 78 0.08 10.94 -4.23
C VAL A 78 -0.34 10.94 -2.76
N GLY A 79 0.01 11.97 -2.02
CA GLY A 79 -0.40 12.10 -0.61
C GLY A 79 -1.91 12.07 -0.44
N LEU A 80 -2.64 12.82 -1.26
CA LEU A 80 -4.10 12.85 -1.24
C LEU A 80 -4.72 11.49 -1.62
N ILE A 81 -4.18 10.83 -2.65
CA ILE A 81 -4.62 9.50 -3.08
C ILE A 81 -4.45 8.49 -1.93
N LEU A 82 -3.28 8.46 -1.31
CA LEU A 82 -3.00 7.52 -0.22
C LEU A 82 -3.84 7.81 1.02
N LEU A 83 -4.05 9.09 1.38
CA LEU A 83 -4.92 9.46 2.50
C LEU A 83 -6.37 9.01 2.24
N ALA A 84 -6.88 9.21 1.02
CA ALA A 84 -8.21 8.74 0.65
C ALA A 84 -8.34 7.22 0.79
N LYS A 85 -7.34 6.45 0.31
CA LYS A 85 -7.32 4.99 0.42
C LYS A 85 -7.21 4.52 1.88
N VAL A 86 -6.30 5.11 2.65
CA VAL A 86 -6.08 4.74 4.06
C VAL A 86 -7.31 5.05 4.91
N SER A 87 -8.14 6.03 4.53
CA SER A 87 -9.41 6.29 5.23
C SER A 87 -10.38 5.10 5.17
N LEU A 88 -10.18 4.15 4.25
CA LEU A 88 -10.98 2.94 4.10
C LEU A 88 -10.41 1.73 4.89
N PHE A 89 -9.26 1.87 5.54
CA PHE A 89 -8.58 0.74 6.20
C PHE A 89 -9.35 0.17 7.39
N ASP A 90 -10.16 0.98 8.06
CA ASP A 90 -10.93 0.54 9.24
C ASP A 90 -12.11 -0.37 8.86
N TYR A 91 -12.52 -0.36 7.60
CA TYR A 91 -13.56 -1.27 7.16
C TYR A 91 -13.06 -2.72 7.20
N VAL A 92 -13.79 -3.57 7.88
CA VAL A 92 -13.55 -5.02 7.94
C VAL A 92 -14.51 -5.69 6.97
N SER A 93 -13.98 -6.35 5.94
CA SER A 93 -14.81 -7.12 5.00
C SER A 93 -15.15 -8.50 5.57
N ASP A 94 -16.25 -9.07 5.15
CA ASP A 94 -16.65 -10.43 5.53
C ASP A 94 -15.58 -11.46 5.15
N ASP A 95 -14.95 -11.29 3.96
CA ASP A 95 -13.84 -12.15 3.54
C ASP A 95 -12.64 -12.07 4.49
N TYR A 96 -12.34 -10.89 4.99
CA TYR A 96 -11.28 -10.75 5.98
C TYR A 96 -11.67 -11.41 7.30
N ASP A 97 -12.87 -11.15 7.80
CA ASP A 97 -13.32 -11.62 9.11
C ASP A 97 -13.50 -13.15 9.12
N ILE A 98 -14.10 -13.71 8.09
CA ILE A 98 -14.42 -15.14 8.00
C ILE A 98 -13.18 -15.99 7.62
N PHE A 99 -12.35 -15.50 6.70
CA PHE A 99 -11.28 -16.32 6.11
C PHE A 99 -9.88 -15.81 6.48
N LEU A 100 -9.50 -14.60 6.05
CA LEU A 100 -8.12 -14.13 6.14
C LEU A 100 -7.62 -14.03 7.58
N SER A 101 -8.45 -13.53 8.50
CA SER A 101 -8.10 -13.42 9.92
C SER A 101 -7.79 -14.78 10.53
N ASN A 102 -8.60 -15.81 10.21
CA ASN A 102 -8.42 -17.17 10.68
C ASN A 102 -7.14 -17.79 10.13
N TRP A 103 -6.88 -17.66 8.83
CA TRP A 103 -5.65 -18.18 8.22
C TRP A 103 -4.40 -17.50 8.76
N ILE A 104 -4.43 -16.18 8.97
CA ILE A 104 -3.31 -15.45 9.59
C ILE A 104 -3.11 -15.92 11.04
N TYR A 105 -4.21 -16.13 11.78
CA TYR A 105 -4.14 -16.65 13.13
C TYR A 105 -3.53 -18.05 13.18
N GLU A 106 -3.96 -18.98 12.33
CA GLU A 106 -3.38 -20.32 12.24
C GLU A 106 -1.87 -20.24 11.93
N TYR A 107 -1.47 -19.44 10.96
CA TYR A 107 -0.06 -19.22 10.67
C TYR A 107 0.70 -18.62 11.85
N SER A 108 0.08 -17.79 12.67
CA SER A 108 0.73 -17.18 13.84
C SER A 108 1.14 -18.21 14.89
N GLN A 109 0.43 -19.36 14.93
CA GLN A 109 0.71 -20.47 15.85
C GLN A 109 1.82 -21.42 15.34
N MET A 110 2.21 -21.32 14.08
CA MET A 110 3.19 -22.20 13.43
C MET A 110 4.55 -21.52 13.32
N GLY A 111 5.63 -22.32 13.23
CA GLY A 111 6.93 -21.84 12.77
C GLY A 111 6.94 -21.58 11.25
N ILE A 112 7.87 -20.73 10.75
CA ILE A 112 7.94 -20.39 9.31
C ILE A 112 8.07 -21.65 8.45
N LYS A 113 8.98 -22.59 8.81
CA LYS A 113 9.17 -23.86 8.06
C LYS A 113 7.90 -24.68 8.02
N GLN A 114 7.19 -24.77 9.12
CA GLN A 114 5.92 -25.49 9.21
C GLN A 114 4.86 -24.81 8.36
N GLY A 115 4.71 -23.48 8.47
CA GLY A 115 3.71 -22.73 7.71
C GLY A 115 3.91 -22.79 6.19
N LEU A 116 5.16 -22.87 5.72
CA LEU A 116 5.46 -23.04 4.28
C LEU A 116 5.02 -24.40 3.74
N GLY A 117 4.93 -25.43 4.59
CA GLY A 117 4.57 -26.80 4.18
C GLY A 117 3.17 -27.24 4.60
N THR A 118 2.41 -26.40 5.32
CA THR A 118 1.11 -26.79 5.87
C THR A 118 -0.03 -26.20 5.03
N TYR A 119 -0.97 -27.04 4.64
CA TYR A 119 -2.24 -26.62 4.06
C TYR A 119 -3.19 -26.20 5.18
N ILE A 120 -3.70 -24.98 5.11
CA ILE A 120 -4.60 -24.38 6.12
C ILE A 120 -6.06 -24.31 5.64
N GLY A 121 -6.47 -25.15 4.69
CA GLY A 121 -7.85 -25.14 4.18
C GLY A 121 -8.21 -23.90 3.36
N SER A 122 -7.23 -23.22 2.77
CA SER A 122 -7.45 -22.03 1.97
C SER A 122 -7.62 -22.33 0.49
N ASP A 123 -8.53 -21.63 -0.18
CA ASP A 123 -8.71 -21.69 -1.63
C ASP A 123 -7.72 -20.83 -2.41
N TYR A 124 -6.86 -20.06 -1.72
CA TYR A 124 -5.86 -19.21 -2.34
C TYR A 124 -4.57 -19.95 -2.68
N THR A 125 -3.87 -19.43 -3.69
CA THR A 125 -2.60 -20.02 -4.15
C THR A 125 -1.44 -19.72 -3.19
N PRO A 126 -0.40 -20.59 -3.14
CA PRO A 126 0.72 -20.48 -2.21
C PRO A 126 1.40 -19.11 -2.11
N PRO A 127 1.63 -18.35 -3.21
CA PRO A 127 2.28 -17.04 -3.09
C PRO A 127 1.56 -16.07 -2.15
N TYR A 128 0.22 -16.04 -2.19
CA TYR A 128 -0.55 -15.20 -1.28
C TYR A 128 -0.51 -15.73 0.15
N LEU A 129 -0.60 -17.04 0.33
CA LEU A 129 -0.50 -17.67 1.65
C LEU A 129 0.85 -17.39 2.31
N TYR A 130 1.93 -17.33 1.55
CA TYR A 130 3.25 -16.95 2.08
C TYR A 130 3.28 -15.48 2.53
N LEU A 131 2.58 -14.59 1.85
CA LEU A 131 2.42 -13.20 2.33
C LEU A 131 1.64 -13.17 3.65
N LEU A 132 0.55 -13.94 3.79
CA LEU A 132 -0.20 -14.05 5.05
C LEU A 132 0.65 -14.64 6.17
N LEU A 133 1.49 -15.64 5.87
CA LEU A 133 2.45 -16.20 6.81
C LEU A 133 3.46 -15.14 7.29
N LEU A 134 3.95 -14.28 6.40
CA LEU A 134 4.84 -13.17 6.79
C LEU A 134 4.10 -12.12 7.63
N ILE A 135 2.88 -11.75 7.24
CA ILE A 135 2.02 -10.84 8.01
C ILE A 135 1.78 -11.38 9.41
N SER A 136 1.55 -12.68 9.58
CA SER A 136 1.33 -13.32 10.87
C SER A 136 2.51 -13.18 11.85
N ARG A 137 3.71 -12.84 11.36
CA ARG A 137 4.91 -12.60 12.22
C ARG A 137 4.90 -11.23 12.89
N VAL A 138 4.10 -10.31 12.38
CA VAL A 138 3.99 -8.97 12.98
C VAL A 138 3.00 -9.04 14.14
N LYS A 139 3.54 -9.03 15.35
CA LYS A 139 2.76 -9.05 16.58
C LYS A 139 2.29 -7.63 16.95
N ASN A 140 1.19 -7.55 17.69
CA ASN A 140 0.66 -6.28 18.21
C ASN A 140 0.30 -5.25 17.13
N TYR A 141 -0.17 -5.72 15.98
CA TYR A 141 -0.61 -4.88 14.87
C TYR A 141 -1.86 -5.46 14.21
N PRO A 142 -2.85 -4.65 13.84
CA PRO A 142 -4.03 -5.13 13.14
C PRO A 142 -3.63 -5.71 11.77
N TRP A 143 -3.71 -7.02 11.62
CA TRP A 143 -3.30 -7.71 10.40
C TRP A 143 -4.05 -7.23 9.16
N GLN A 144 -5.32 -6.81 9.32
CA GLN A 144 -6.09 -6.22 8.21
C GLN A 144 -5.38 -5.02 7.57
N TYR A 145 -4.69 -4.18 8.35
CA TYR A 145 -3.97 -3.03 7.82
C TYR A 145 -2.74 -3.46 7.02
N LEU A 146 -2.07 -4.53 7.47
CA LEU A 146 -0.93 -5.08 6.73
C LEU A 146 -1.38 -5.75 5.43
N VAL A 147 -2.49 -6.50 5.45
CA VAL A 147 -3.10 -7.08 4.24
C VAL A 147 -3.41 -5.97 3.22
N LYS A 148 -4.09 -4.92 3.65
CA LYS A 148 -4.42 -3.77 2.79
C LYS A 148 -3.19 -3.02 2.31
N ALA A 149 -2.18 -2.85 3.17
CA ALA A 149 -0.92 -2.20 2.80
C ALA A 149 -0.15 -3.00 1.75
N VAL A 150 -0.13 -4.33 1.86
CA VAL A 150 0.46 -5.22 0.83
C VAL A 150 -0.30 -5.07 -0.49
N SER A 151 -1.63 -5.13 -0.47
CA SER A 151 -2.44 -4.90 -1.67
C SER A 151 -2.13 -3.55 -2.30
N MET A 152 -2.04 -2.46 -1.52
CA MET A 152 -1.68 -1.14 -2.03
C MET A 152 -0.27 -1.08 -2.65
N ALA A 153 0.70 -1.83 -2.12
CA ALA A 153 2.02 -1.90 -2.73
C ALA A 153 1.97 -2.54 -4.13
N PHE A 154 1.15 -3.58 -4.29
CA PHE A 154 0.92 -4.21 -5.60
C PHE A 154 0.07 -3.34 -6.53
N GLU A 155 -0.82 -2.48 -6.02
CA GLU A 155 -1.51 -1.47 -6.83
C GLU A 155 -0.53 -0.47 -7.48
N VAL A 156 0.54 -0.10 -6.76
CA VAL A 156 1.60 0.75 -7.33
C VAL A 156 2.31 0.01 -8.47
N LEU A 157 2.58 -1.28 -8.30
CA LEU A 157 3.16 -2.12 -9.36
C LEU A 157 2.21 -2.22 -10.56
N LEU A 158 0.92 -2.48 -10.32
CA LEU A 158 -0.11 -2.51 -11.36
C LEU A 158 -0.17 -1.18 -12.13
N ALA A 159 -0.26 -0.05 -11.40
CA ALA A 159 -0.31 1.27 -12.02
C ALA A 159 0.95 1.58 -12.84
N TYR A 160 2.11 1.12 -12.38
CA TYR A 160 3.35 1.22 -13.14
C TYR A 160 3.31 0.37 -14.41
N ALA A 161 2.89 -0.90 -14.32
CA ALA A 161 2.76 -1.80 -15.46
C ALA A 161 1.80 -1.24 -16.53
N VAL A 162 0.60 -0.81 -16.12
CA VAL A 162 -0.39 -0.16 -16.99
C VAL A 162 0.21 1.09 -17.66
N THR A 163 0.96 1.89 -16.91
CA THR A 163 1.63 3.08 -17.46
C THR A 163 2.70 2.73 -18.49
N GLN A 164 3.45 1.64 -18.30
CA GLN A 164 4.44 1.17 -19.29
C GLN A 164 3.74 0.65 -20.55
N LEU A 165 2.70 -0.13 -20.42
CA LEU A 165 1.90 -0.62 -21.56
C LEU A 165 1.27 0.53 -22.35
N ALA A 166 0.63 1.47 -21.65
CA ALA A 166 0.09 2.67 -22.27
C ALA A 166 1.18 3.52 -22.95
N GLY A 167 2.39 3.51 -22.41
CA GLY A 167 3.54 4.21 -22.95
C GLY A 167 3.98 3.73 -24.34
N LEU A 168 3.52 2.58 -24.81
CA LEU A 168 3.73 2.11 -26.19
C LEU A 168 3.00 2.99 -27.20
N GLN A 169 1.86 3.57 -26.81
CA GLN A 169 1.03 4.42 -27.66
C GLN A 169 0.98 5.88 -27.19
N VAL A 170 1.03 6.12 -25.88
CA VAL A 170 0.91 7.45 -25.29
C VAL A 170 2.29 8.06 -25.07
N ARG A 171 2.57 9.15 -25.80
CA ARG A 171 3.81 9.91 -25.67
C ARG A 171 3.63 11.08 -24.69
N GLY A 172 4.69 11.38 -23.93
CA GLY A 172 4.77 12.50 -22.98
C GLY A 172 4.62 12.09 -21.52
N ALA A 173 5.55 12.59 -20.69
CA ALA A 173 5.63 12.25 -19.28
C ALA A 173 4.36 12.65 -18.51
N GLY A 174 3.78 13.81 -18.80
CA GLY A 174 2.56 14.26 -18.11
C GLY A 174 1.37 13.32 -18.33
N LYS A 175 1.14 12.86 -19.57
CA LYS A 175 0.05 11.90 -19.86
C LYS A 175 0.27 10.57 -19.15
N ARG A 176 1.52 10.09 -19.09
CA ARG A 176 1.87 8.84 -18.40
C ARG A 176 1.64 8.93 -16.90
N VAL A 177 1.99 10.07 -16.28
CA VAL A 177 1.71 10.33 -14.85
C VAL A 177 0.20 10.37 -14.59
N VAL A 178 -0.58 10.99 -15.48
CA VAL A 178 -2.06 10.97 -15.35
C VAL A 178 -2.59 9.53 -15.38
N ILE A 179 -2.11 8.70 -16.32
CA ILE A 179 -2.50 7.28 -16.39
C ILE A 179 -2.16 6.55 -15.08
N PHE A 180 -0.96 6.76 -14.54
CA PHE A 180 -0.55 6.17 -13.28
C PHE A 180 -1.52 6.51 -12.14
N ASN A 181 -1.80 7.80 -11.94
CA ASN A 181 -2.70 8.26 -10.88
C ASN A 181 -4.15 7.81 -11.10
N LEU A 182 -4.65 7.84 -12.34
CA LEU A 182 -5.98 7.33 -12.66
C LEU A 182 -6.09 5.84 -12.36
N THR A 183 -5.06 5.05 -12.67
CA THR A 183 -5.05 3.61 -12.34
C THR A 183 -5.14 3.38 -10.84
N LEU A 184 -4.39 4.15 -10.03
CA LEU A 184 -4.47 4.06 -8.56
C LEU A 184 -5.84 4.43 -8.02
N MET A 185 -6.61 5.26 -8.75
CA MET A 185 -7.93 5.75 -8.33
C MET A 185 -9.09 5.04 -9.03
N LEU A 186 -8.84 4.03 -9.86
CA LEU A 186 -9.92 3.23 -10.42
C LEU A 186 -10.76 2.64 -9.28
N PRO A 187 -12.10 2.76 -9.33
CA PRO A 187 -12.96 2.24 -8.28
C PRO A 187 -12.70 0.76 -7.97
N THR A 188 -12.48 -0.07 -8.98
CA THR A 188 -12.13 -1.48 -8.81
C THR A 188 -10.82 -1.68 -8.05
N VAL A 189 -9.82 -0.85 -8.28
CA VAL A 189 -8.52 -0.90 -7.57
C VAL A 189 -8.70 -0.45 -6.12
N VAL A 190 -9.41 0.67 -5.91
CA VAL A 190 -9.66 1.22 -4.56
C VAL A 190 -10.48 0.27 -3.70
N PHE A 191 -11.59 -0.24 -4.25
CA PHE A 191 -12.47 -1.14 -3.50
C PHE A 191 -11.81 -2.50 -3.24
N ASN A 192 -11.12 -3.06 -4.20
CA ASN A 192 -10.49 -4.37 -4.05
C ASN A 192 -9.35 -4.34 -3.01
N GLY A 193 -8.46 -3.37 -3.09
CA GLY A 193 -7.30 -3.27 -2.21
C GLY A 193 -7.58 -2.55 -0.89
N ALA A 194 -7.85 -1.24 -0.94
CA ALA A 194 -7.92 -0.40 0.26
C ALA A 194 -9.19 -0.64 1.10
N TYR A 195 -10.32 -0.94 0.46
CA TYR A 195 -11.57 -1.19 1.16
C TYR A 195 -11.71 -2.65 1.57
N TRP A 196 -11.62 -3.58 0.62
CA TRP A 196 -11.87 -5.01 0.84
C TRP A 196 -10.64 -5.77 1.35
N GLY A 197 -9.45 -5.43 0.88
CA GLY A 197 -8.20 -6.10 1.27
C GLY A 197 -7.97 -7.42 0.53
N GLN A 198 -8.45 -7.55 -0.71
CA GLN A 198 -8.29 -8.75 -1.53
C GLN A 198 -6.95 -8.80 -2.27
N CYS A 199 -6.62 -10.01 -2.74
CA CYS A 199 -5.33 -10.30 -3.37
C CYS A 199 -5.30 -10.17 -4.90
N ASP A 200 -6.43 -9.86 -5.56
CA ASP A 200 -6.53 -9.86 -7.02
C ASP A 200 -5.53 -8.94 -7.69
N VAL A 201 -5.24 -7.80 -7.06
CA VAL A 201 -4.24 -6.87 -7.55
C VAL A 201 -2.83 -7.48 -7.59
N ILE A 202 -2.53 -8.43 -6.68
CA ILE A 202 -1.23 -9.12 -6.62
C ILE A 202 -1.02 -9.92 -7.91
N TYR A 203 -2.01 -10.74 -8.26
CA TYR A 203 -1.94 -11.56 -9.47
C TYR A 203 -2.00 -10.70 -10.74
N THR A 204 -2.90 -9.72 -10.78
CA THR A 204 -3.06 -8.85 -11.94
C THR A 204 -1.81 -8.00 -12.23
N SER A 205 -1.09 -7.58 -11.19
CA SER A 205 0.13 -6.78 -11.35
C SER A 205 1.33 -7.57 -11.87
N LEU A 206 1.30 -8.91 -11.75
CA LEU A 206 2.37 -9.80 -12.16
C LEU A 206 2.09 -10.49 -13.51
N ALA A 207 0.87 -10.40 -14.03
CA ALA A 207 0.48 -10.94 -15.34
C ALA A 207 0.92 -10.04 -16.50
#